data_bb782837e74bf0adfd24f9695452912d
#
_entry.id   bb782837e74bf0adfd24f9695452912d
#
_cell.length_a   1.000
_cell.length_b   1.000
_cell.length_c   1.000
_cell.angle_alpha   90.00
_cell.angle_beta   90.00
_cell.angle_gamma   90.00
#
_symmetry.space_group_name_H-M   'P 1'
#
loop_
_entity.id
_entity.type
_entity.pdbx_description
1 polymer ?
#
loop_
_entity_poly.entity_id
_entity_poly.type
_entity_poly.pdbx_seq_one_letter_code
_entity_poly.pdbx_strand_id
1 'polypeptide(L)'
;MAKFFSVVPLTLQPDVKGEDFVKFWLDEYAPLGQRLGWESHLLQGESGEREGQYAVIWEMSSVELRDRVVQSDGQLTEEGKRLLEPDFQILNKKLDTFVTGWPHTGYIELN
;
A
#
# COMPACT_ATOMS: atom_id res chain seq x y z
N MET A 1 -9.98 17.75 9.82
CA MET A 1 -8.88 16.90 10.30
C MET A 1 -7.86 16.70 9.19
N ALA A 2 -6.60 16.55 9.58
CA ALA A 2 -5.56 16.35 8.59
C ALA A 2 -5.64 14.94 7.99
N LYS A 3 -5.43 14.85 6.69
CA LYS A 3 -5.32 13.55 6.03
C LYS A 3 -4.01 12.88 6.41
N PHE A 4 -4.02 11.56 6.37
CA PHE A 4 -2.84 10.74 6.57
C PHE A 4 -2.49 10.03 5.26
N PHE A 5 -1.19 10.02 4.94
CA PHE A 5 -0.69 9.35 3.75
C PHE A 5 0.37 8.35 4.14
N SER A 6 0.27 7.13 3.62
CA SER A 6 1.34 6.15 3.75
C SER A 6 2.00 6.03 2.38
N VAL A 7 3.28 6.36 2.29
CA VAL A 7 4.03 6.34 1.03
C VAL A 7 4.93 5.13 1.03
N VAL A 8 4.78 4.28 0.01
CA VAL A 8 5.49 3.01 -0.09
C VAL A 8 6.23 2.94 -1.42
N PRO A 9 7.53 3.26 -1.45
CA PRO A 9 8.31 3.02 -2.67
C PRO A 9 8.51 1.53 -2.86
N LEU A 10 8.39 1.06 -4.10
CA LEU A 10 8.47 -0.35 -4.43
C LEU A 10 9.56 -0.59 -5.47
N THR A 11 10.32 -1.67 -5.28
CA THR A 11 11.30 -2.14 -6.24
C THR A 11 10.88 -3.53 -6.67
N LEU A 12 10.70 -3.73 -7.98
CA LEU A 12 10.30 -5.03 -8.49
C LEU A 12 11.43 -6.05 -8.37
N GLN A 13 11.07 -7.32 -8.18
CA GLN A 13 12.01 -8.43 -8.31
C GLN A 13 12.58 -8.43 -9.74
N PRO A 14 13.83 -8.91 -9.93
CA PRO A 14 14.50 -8.78 -11.22
C PRO A 14 13.77 -9.37 -12.41
N ASP A 15 13.00 -10.43 -12.21
CA ASP A 15 12.34 -11.13 -13.30
C ASP A 15 10.88 -10.70 -13.52
N VAL A 16 10.41 -9.70 -12.77
CA VAL A 16 9.01 -9.27 -12.84
C VAL A 16 8.85 -8.17 -13.88
N LYS A 17 7.85 -8.36 -14.74
CA LYS A 17 7.47 -7.31 -15.69
C LYS A 17 6.57 -6.29 -15.01
N GLY A 18 6.81 -5.01 -15.29
CA GLY A 18 6.02 -3.94 -14.69
C GLY A 18 4.52 -4.09 -14.96
N GLU A 19 4.16 -4.46 -16.18
CA GLU A 19 2.74 -4.62 -16.53
C GLU A 19 2.06 -5.72 -15.71
N ASP A 20 2.77 -6.79 -15.36
CA ASP A 20 2.22 -7.86 -14.55
C ASP A 20 1.99 -7.38 -13.11
N PHE A 21 2.93 -6.60 -12.58
CA PHE A 21 2.78 -6.01 -11.25
C PHE A 21 1.61 -5.02 -11.21
N VAL A 22 1.49 -4.15 -12.20
CA VAL A 22 0.40 -3.17 -12.25
C VAL A 22 -0.95 -3.88 -12.27
N LYS A 23 -1.08 -4.94 -13.07
CA LYS A 23 -2.32 -5.70 -13.14
C LYS A 23 -2.66 -6.35 -11.81
N PHE A 24 -1.67 -6.99 -11.17
CA PHE A 24 -1.88 -7.60 -9.85
C PHE A 24 -2.34 -6.54 -8.84
N TRP A 25 -1.65 -5.39 -8.81
CA TRP A 25 -1.99 -4.36 -7.84
C TRP A 25 -3.41 -3.86 -8.03
N LEU A 26 -3.75 -3.46 -9.24
CA LEU A 26 -5.06 -2.86 -9.51
C LEU A 26 -6.21 -3.86 -9.36
N ASP A 27 -6.01 -5.10 -9.79
CA ASP A 27 -7.08 -6.10 -9.79
C ASP A 27 -7.24 -6.82 -8.46
N GLU A 28 -6.16 -7.02 -7.71
CA GLU A 28 -6.19 -7.89 -6.54
C GLU A 28 -5.86 -7.17 -5.23
N TYR A 29 -4.82 -6.34 -5.20
CA TYR A 29 -4.36 -5.76 -3.93
C TYR A 29 -5.07 -4.46 -3.57
N ALA A 30 -5.19 -3.53 -4.50
CA ALA A 30 -5.82 -2.24 -4.22
C ALA A 30 -7.24 -2.37 -3.66
N PRO A 31 -8.06 -3.35 -4.10
CA PRO A 31 -9.39 -3.52 -3.53
C PRO A 31 -9.43 -3.77 -2.03
N LEU A 32 -8.34 -4.27 -1.43
CA LEU A 32 -8.29 -4.42 0.03
C LEU A 32 -8.46 -3.07 0.73
N GLY A 33 -7.86 -2.02 0.19
CA GLY A 33 -7.99 -0.69 0.76
C GLY A 33 -9.43 -0.18 0.74
N GLN A 34 -10.20 -0.57 -0.28
CA GLN A 34 -11.59 -0.16 -0.37
C GLN A 34 -12.43 -0.70 0.79
N ARG A 35 -12.09 -1.88 1.29
CA ARG A 35 -12.77 -2.44 2.47
C ARG A 35 -12.56 -1.57 3.71
N LEU A 36 -11.47 -0.80 3.71
CA LEU A 36 -11.08 0.04 4.84
C LEU A 36 -11.49 1.50 4.66
N GLY A 37 -12.01 1.86 3.50
CA GLY A 37 -12.28 3.25 3.17
C GLY A 37 -11.01 4.03 2.82
N TRP A 38 -9.93 3.35 2.46
CA TRP A 38 -8.68 3.98 2.05
C TRP A 38 -8.63 4.11 0.53
N GLU A 39 -8.02 5.19 0.06
CA GLU A 39 -7.76 5.37 -1.36
C GLU A 39 -6.30 5.00 -1.65
N SER A 40 -6.07 4.29 -2.75
CA SER A 40 -4.71 3.97 -3.16
C SER A 40 -4.41 4.65 -4.49
N HIS A 41 -3.15 5.06 -4.62
CA HIS A 41 -2.62 5.65 -5.85
C HIS A 41 -1.37 4.89 -6.22
N LEU A 42 -1.40 4.19 -7.36
CA LEU A 42 -0.21 3.53 -7.89
C LEU A 42 0.48 4.50 -8.84
N LEU A 43 1.75 4.77 -8.57
CA LEU A 43 2.53 5.76 -9.30
C LEU A 43 3.75 5.12 -9.93
N GLN A 44 4.19 5.67 -11.04
CA GLN A 44 5.46 5.29 -11.65
C GLN A 44 6.33 6.54 -11.76
N GLY A 45 7.60 6.41 -11.40
CA GLY A 45 8.53 7.52 -11.52
C GLY A 45 8.66 7.96 -12.97
N GLU A 46 8.41 9.25 -13.21
CA GLU A 46 8.51 9.84 -14.55
C GLU A 46 9.89 10.42 -14.76
N SER A 47 10.53 10.90 -13.68
CA SER A 47 11.85 11.52 -13.74
C SER A 47 12.53 11.41 -12.38
N GLY A 48 13.84 11.66 -12.36
CA GLY A 48 14.62 11.65 -11.13
C GLY A 48 15.21 10.28 -10.83
N GLU A 49 15.65 10.10 -9.58
CA GLU A 49 16.35 8.89 -9.17
C GLU A 49 15.53 7.62 -9.29
N ARG A 50 14.21 7.74 -9.20
CA ARG A 50 13.32 6.60 -9.25
C ARG A 50 12.54 6.50 -10.56
N GLU A 51 13.08 7.10 -11.64
CA GLU A 51 12.44 7.01 -12.95
C GLU A 51 12.21 5.55 -13.33
N GLY A 52 10.99 5.22 -13.74
CA GLY A 52 10.60 3.86 -14.11
C GLY A 52 10.22 2.96 -12.95
N GLN A 53 10.50 3.36 -11.71
CA GLN A 53 10.15 2.56 -10.54
C GLN A 53 8.77 2.94 -10.02
N TYR A 54 8.21 2.08 -9.17
CA TYR A 54 6.85 2.24 -8.70
C TYR A 54 6.80 2.74 -7.26
N ALA A 55 5.69 3.38 -6.93
CA ALA A 55 5.38 3.74 -5.55
C ALA A 55 3.86 3.66 -5.36
N VAL A 56 3.43 3.42 -4.13
CA VAL A 56 2.02 3.45 -3.78
C VAL A 56 1.84 4.50 -2.69
N ILE A 57 0.77 5.26 -2.82
CA ILE A 57 0.33 6.15 -1.76
C ILE A 57 -1.03 5.66 -1.29
N TRP A 58 -1.15 5.37 0.01
CA TRP A 58 -2.43 5.12 0.65
C TRP A 58 -2.89 6.42 1.28
N GLU A 59 -4.08 6.86 0.93
CA GLU A 59 -4.66 8.08 1.46
C GLU A 59 -5.80 7.74 2.42
N MET A 60 -5.75 8.28 3.62
CA MET A 60 -6.76 8.06 4.65
C MET A 60 -7.21 9.41 5.17
N SER A 61 -8.48 9.50 5.55
CA SER A 61 -9.05 10.78 6.00
C SER A 61 -8.45 11.28 7.31
N SER A 62 -7.86 10.38 8.12
CA SER A 62 -7.25 10.78 9.39
C SER A 62 -6.34 9.68 9.93
N VAL A 63 -5.49 10.04 10.90
CA VAL A 63 -4.66 9.07 11.63
C VAL A 63 -5.56 8.13 12.41
N GLU A 64 -6.68 8.62 12.93
CA GLU A 64 -7.61 7.80 13.69
C GLU A 64 -8.18 6.68 12.84
N LEU A 65 -8.47 6.95 11.56
CA LEU A 65 -8.93 5.92 10.64
C LEU A 65 -7.86 4.84 10.45
N ARG A 66 -6.58 5.25 10.32
CA ARG A 66 -5.47 4.31 10.23
C ARG A 66 -5.39 3.44 11.49
N ASP A 67 -5.48 4.07 12.66
CA ASP A 67 -5.28 3.40 13.93
C ASP A 67 -6.36 2.36 14.24
N ARG A 68 -7.53 2.49 13.63
CA ARG A 68 -8.59 1.50 13.79
C ARG A 68 -8.24 0.16 13.13
N VAL A 69 -7.33 0.16 12.19
CA VAL A 69 -7.03 -1.01 11.36
C VAL A 69 -5.60 -1.49 11.55
N VAL A 70 -4.64 -0.56 11.65
CA VAL A 70 -3.22 -0.87 11.70
C VAL A 70 -2.60 -0.17 12.89
N GLN A 71 -1.81 -0.92 13.67
CA GLN A 71 -1.05 -0.35 14.78
C GLN A 71 0.18 0.40 14.25
N SER A 72 0.76 1.24 15.10
CA SER A 72 1.94 2.01 14.71
C SER A 72 3.15 1.14 14.31
N ASP A 73 3.16 -0.11 14.78
CA ASP A 73 4.21 -1.07 14.41
C ASP A 73 3.91 -1.81 13.10
N GLY A 74 2.82 -1.48 12.43
CA GLY A 74 2.43 -2.09 11.16
C GLY A 74 1.58 -3.33 11.28
N GLN A 75 1.31 -3.82 12.46
CA GLN A 75 0.47 -5.00 12.65
C GLN A 75 -1.01 -4.62 12.63
N LEU A 76 -1.86 -5.56 12.18
CA LEU A 76 -3.29 -5.33 12.15
C LEU A 76 -3.89 -5.36 13.55
N THR A 77 -4.86 -4.47 13.76
CA THR A 77 -5.73 -4.55 14.94
C THR A 77 -6.72 -5.69 14.74
N GLU A 78 -7.51 -6.02 15.79
CA GLU A 78 -8.57 -7.01 15.65
C GLU A 78 -9.60 -6.60 14.58
N GLU A 79 -9.94 -5.32 14.52
CA GLU A 79 -10.85 -4.81 13.49
C GLU A 79 -10.23 -4.96 12.10
N GLY A 80 -8.95 -4.65 11.97
CA GLY A 80 -8.24 -4.82 10.70
C GLY A 80 -8.24 -6.26 10.24
N LYS A 81 -8.00 -7.19 11.15
CA LYS A 81 -8.03 -8.62 10.82
C LYS A 81 -9.40 -9.05 10.32
N ARG A 82 -10.47 -8.60 10.96
CA ARG A 82 -11.82 -8.96 10.52
C ARG A 82 -12.12 -8.45 9.12
N LEU A 83 -11.61 -7.28 8.77
CA LEU A 83 -11.89 -6.67 7.48
C LEU A 83 -11.03 -7.23 6.35
N LEU A 84 -9.81 -7.65 6.65
CA LEU A 84 -8.81 -8.01 5.64
C LEU A 84 -8.48 -9.50 5.56
N GLU A 85 -8.58 -10.23 6.66
CA GLU A 85 -8.18 -11.63 6.67
C GLU A 85 -9.29 -12.54 6.10
N PRO A 86 -8.95 -13.66 5.45
CA PRO A 86 -7.58 -14.15 5.20
C PRO A 86 -6.90 -13.55 3.96
N ASP A 87 -7.60 -12.74 3.18
CA ASP A 87 -7.12 -12.24 1.90
C ASP A 87 -5.82 -11.45 2.04
N PHE A 88 -5.69 -10.68 3.11
CA PHE A 88 -4.51 -9.85 3.34
C PHE A 88 -3.24 -10.69 3.38
N GLN A 89 -3.25 -11.82 4.11
CA GLN A 89 -2.07 -12.67 4.18
C GLN A 89 -1.77 -13.34 2.84
N ILE A 90 -2.81 -13.80 2.15
CA ILE A 90 -2.66 -14.44 0.85
C ILE A 90 -2.05 -13.46 -0.15
N LEU A 91 -2.59 -12.25 -0.21
CA LEU A 91 -2.13 -11.25 -1.17
C LEU A 91 -0.78 -10.67 -0.81
N ASN A 92 -0.42 -10.61 0.48
CA ASN A 92 0.93 -10.18 0.87
C ASN A 92 1.98 -11.20 0.45
N LYS A 93 1.69 -12.50 0.54
CA LYS A 93 2.61 -13.52 0.03
C LYS A 93 2.78 -13.38 -1.47
N LYS A 94 1.70 -13.09 -2.18
CA LYS A 94 1.76 -12.89 -3.62
C LYS A 94 2.54 -11.61 -3.95
N LEU A 95 2.33 -10.54 -3.19
CA LEU A 95 3.08 -9.29 -3.37
C LEU A 95 4.59 -9.52 -3.20
N ASP A 96 5.01 -10.39 -2.27
CA ASP A 96 6.41 -10.74 -2.07
C ASP A 96 7.05 -11.34 -3.32
N THR A 97 6.27 -11.93 -4.21
CA THR A 97 6.81 -12.47 -5.46
C THR A 97 7.05 -11.38 -6.51
N PHE A 98 6.44 -10.22 -6.34
CA PHE A 98 6.58 -9.10 -7.28
C PHE A 98 7.63 -8.08 -6.84
N VAL A 99 7.76 -7.82 -5.52
CA VAL A 99 8.61 -6.73 -5.03
C VAL A 99 9.62 -7.25 -4.01
N THR A 100 10.74 -6.53 -3.89
CA THR A 100 11.81 -6.91 -2.94
C THR A 100 11.52 -6.44 -1.52
N GLY A 101 10.56 -5.54 -1.34
CA GLY A 101 10.17 -5.02 -0.05
C GLY A 101 9.20 -3.87 -0.22
N TRP A 102 8.59 -3.45 0.90
CA TRP A 102 7.66 -2.32 0.87
C TRP A 102 7.81 -1.49 2.14
N PRO A 103 8.96 -0.80 2.28
CA PRO A 103 9.10 0.14 3.39
C PRO A 103 8.09 1.25 3.24
N HIS A 104 7.54 1.73 4.35
CA HIS A 104 6.57 2.81 4.26
C HIS A 104 6.96 3.96 5.18
N THR A 105 6.53 5.16 4.80
CA THR A 105 6.64 6.35 5.63
C THR A 105 5.26 6.98 5.71
N GLY A 106 4.82 7.24 6.93
CA GLY A 106 3.55 7.94 7.14
C GLY A 106 3.76 9.44 7.19
N TYR A 107 2.86 10.15 6.50
CA TYR A 107 2.88 11.61 6.48
C TYR A 107 1.53 12.15 6.91
N ILE A 108 1.55 13.28 7.62
CA ILE A 108 0.34 14.01 7.97
C ILE A 108 0.32 15.27 7.13
N GLU A 109 -0.83 15.54 6.50
CA GLU A 109 -1.00 16.76 5.74
C GLU A 109 -1.02 17.97 6.68
N LEU A 110 -0.26 19.01 6.32
CA LEU A 110 -0.12 20.19 7.18
C LEU A 110 -0.96 21.40 6.73
N ASN A 111 -1.54 21.33 5.52
CA ASN A 111 -2.31 22.44 4.97
C ASN A 111 -3.75 22.08 4.65
#